data_ba3a750573b78266b8bfba19eb72f0f9
#
_entry.id   ba3a750573b78266b8bfba19eb72f0f9
#
_cell.length_a   1.000
_cell.length_b   1.000
_cell.length_c   1.000
_cell.angle_alpha   90.00
_cell.angle_beta   90.00
_cell.angle_gamma   90.00
#
_symmetry.space_group_name_H-M   'P 1'
#
loop_
_entity.id
_entity.type
_entity.pdbx_description
1 polymer ?
#
loop_
_entity_poly.entity_id
_entity_poly.type
_entity_poly.pdbx_seq_one_letter_code
_entity_poly.pdbx_strand_id
1 'polypeptide(L)'
;MKKPISRIIIVCLLMLCMMGALIYRLGTLTIKEGEKWAQTADSRSTQTIAIKGERGRIMDRNGVVLAYSETCYNVEFLRNADNRTSYDSAVYTESLIKAIEIIERSGGQTIDTSYIVMDENGEIAYDWRISGVESSEAIERVRRIRYKNFCEGMYISIKDPAYKEYPKDPTKWNMDLWPTAEYAYNYLRKTWYIPEEYTFEQAKKIISIRQEVNLNNYRAYEPITIAYNVGQEVVSEIVERSSELVGVQIAQSTTRVYPRGETAAHIVGYLSRNADPVRAAPLIAMGYTRAQIEPNYL
;
A
#
# COMPACT_ATOMS: atom_id res chain seq x y z
N MET A 1 18.41 -53.50 -47.39
CA MET A 1 17.66 -53.20 -46.14
C MET A 1 18.55 -52.91 -44.94
N LYS A 2 19.38 -51.82 -44.92
CA LYS A 2 20.27 -51.44 -43.78
C LYS A 2 20.05 -50.01 -43.30
N LYS A 3 18.96 -49.31 -43.70
CA LYS A 3 18.74 -47.90 -43.33
C LYS A 3 17.92 -47.57 -42.08
N PRO A 4 17.08 -48.44 -41.51
CA PRO A 4 16.31 -48.06 -40.29
C PRO A 4 17.15 -48.07 -39.00
N ILE A 5 18.13 -48.98 -38.88
CA ILE A 5 18.97 -49.13 -37.69
C ILE A 5 19.83 -47.88 -37.42
N SER A 6 20.43 -47.30 -38.48
CA SER A 6 21.22 -46.07 -38.31
C SER A 6 20.40 -44.87 -37.87
N ARG A 7 19.15 -44.76 -38.29
CA ARG A 7 18.23 -43.66 -37.83
C ARG A 7 17.85 -43.82 -36.38
N ILE A 8 17.60 -45.05 -35.94
CA ILE A 8 17.29 -45.33 -34.54
C ILE A 8 18.49 -45.00 -33.66
N ILE A 9 19.71 -45.36 -34.05
CA ILE A 9 20.93 -45.03 -33.32
C ILE A 9 21.12 -43.53 -33.21
N ILE A 10 20.90 -42.74 -34.28
CA ILE A 10 21.01 -41.29 -34.27
C ILE A 10 19.99 -40.68 -33.25
N VAL A 11 18.74 -41.13 -33.25
CA VAL A 11 17.70 -40.69 -32.35
C VAL A 11 18.08 -41.00 -30.90
N CYS A 12 18.54 -42.22 -30.62
CA CYS A 12 19.02 -42.62 -29.27
C CYS A 12 20.18 -41.78 -28.80
N LEU A 13 21.13 -41.47 -29.65
CA LEU A 13 22.29 -40.66 -29.35
C LEU A 13 21.89 -39.20 -29.06
N LEU A 14 20.93 -38.67 -29.81
CA LEU A 14 20.36 -37.34 -29.61
C LEU A 14 19.59 -37.24 -28.27
N MET A 15 18.79 -38.28 -27.93
CA MET A 15 18.11 -38.39 -26.63
C MET A 15 19.12 -38.45 -25.47
N LEU A 16 20.20 -39.21 -25.64
CA LEU A 16 21.25 -39.37 -24.64
C LEU A 16 22.00 -38.05 -24.40
N CYS A 17 22.28 -37.30 -25.48
CA CYS A 17 22.87 -35.95 -25.39
C CYS A 17 21.91 -34.96 -24.68
N MET A 18 20.62 -34.96 -25.00
CA MET A 18 19.65 -34.12 -24.30
C MET A 18 19.55 -34.48 -22.81
N MET A 19 19.52 -35.77 -22.50
CA MET A 19 19.48 -36.22 -21.11
C MET A 19 20.75 -35.82 -20.35
N GLY A 20 21.91 -35.92 -20.97
CA GLY A 20 23.18 -35.44 -20.40
C GLY A 20 23.19 -33.93 -20.14
N ALA A 21 22.64 -33.13 -21.06
CA ALA A 21 22.51 -31.69 -20.88
C ALA A 21 21.54 -31.34 -19.74
N LEU A 22 20.44 -32.05 -19.58
CA LEU A 22 19.48 -31.86 -18.49
C LEU A 22 20.10 -32.20 -17.13
N ILE A 23 20.84 -33.34 -17.05
CA ILE A 23 21.53 -33.75 -15.82
C ILE A 23 22.61 -32.73 -15.45
N TYR A 24 23.38 -32.26 -16.43
CA TYR A 24 24.37 -31.20 -16.20
C TYR A 24 23.72 -29.91 -15.68
N ARG A 25 22.63 -29.48 -16.31
CA ARG A 25 21.88 -28.29 -15.87
C ARG A 25 21.28 -28.45 -14.47
N LEU A 26 20.70 -29.61 -14.19
CA LEU A 26 20.19 -29.94 -12.87
C LEU A 26 21.30 -29.89 -11.80
N GLY A 27 22.46 -30.49 -12.09
CA GLY A 27 23.63 -30.42 -11.20
C GLY A 27 24.11 -29.00 -10.95
N THR A 28 24.14 -28.13 -11.98
CA THR A 28 24.51 -26.73 -11.79
C THR A 28 23.51 -25.96 -10.94
N LEU A 29 22.22 -26.19 -11.12
CA LEU A 29 21.16 -25.53 -10.35
C LEU A 29 21.14 -26.00 -8.90
N THR A 30 21.32 -27.31 -8.64
CA THR A 30 21.19 -27.85 -7.29
C THR A 30 22.49 -27.73 -6.48
N ILE A 31 23.65 -27.98 -7.10
CA ILE A 31 24.93 -28.00 -6.37
C ILE A 31 25.61 -26.64 -6.41
N LYS A 32 25.70 -26.01 -7.58
CA LYS A 32 26.46 -24.77 -7.74
C LYS A 32 25.66 -23.52 -7.38
N GLU A 33 24.37 -23.48 -7.72
CA GLU A 33 23.48 -22.35 -7.50
C GLU A 33 22.46 -22.61 -6.37
N GLY A 34 22.46 -23.78 -5.75
CA GLY A 34 21.47 -24.21 -4.75
C GLY A 34 21.40 -23.28 -3.55
N GLU A 35 22.55 -22.86 -3.01
CA GLU A 35 22.61 -21.92 -1.88
C GLU A 35 22.02 -20.55 -2.24
N LYS A 36 22.31 -20.04 -3.44
CA LYS A 36 21.75 -18.79 -3.94
C LYS A 36 20.22 -18.86 -4.06
N TRP A 37 19.72 -19.99 -4.56
CA TRP A 37 18.28 -20.19 -4.71
C TRP A 37 17.59 -20.40 -3.36
N ALA A 38 18.25 -21.08 -2.40
CA ALA A 38 17.76 -21.20 -1.03
C ALA A 38 17.69 -19.82 -0.34
N GLN A 39 18.74 -19.01 -0.41
CA GLN A 39 18.73 -17.64 0.13
C GLN A 39 17.64 -16.77 -0.53
N THR A 40 17.43 -16.92 -1.84
CA THR A 40 16.37 -16.20 -2.53
C THR A 40 14.98 -16.66 -2.10
N ALA A 41 14.80 -17.96 -1.88
CA ALA A 41 13.55 -18.51 -1.36
C ALA A 41 13.29 -18.02 0.08
N ASP A 42 14.29 -18.07 0.96
CA ASP A 42 14.19 -17.58 2.34
C ASP A 42 13.89 -16.07 2.37
N SER A 43 14.54 -15.26 1.54
CA SER A 43 14.28 -13.82 1.47
C SER A 43 12.87 -13.48 0.94
N ARG A 44 12.25 -14.38 0.20
CA ARG A 44 10.86 -14.24 -0.27
C ARG A 44 9.83 -14.79 0.70
N SER A 45 10.19 -15.78 1.52
CA SER A 45 9.30 -16.42 2.49
C SER A 45 9.34 -15.74 3.86
N THR A 46 10.46 -15.07 4.21
CA THR A 46 10.62 -14.33 5.47
C THR A 46 10.41 -12.85 5.24
N GLN A 47 9.43 -12.28 5.93
CA GLN A 47 9.22 -10.83 5.95
C GLN A 47 9.73 -10.28 7.27
N THR A 48 10.65 -9.31 7.20
CA THR A 48 11.09 -8.57 8.38
C THR A 48 10.12 -7.43 8.64
N ILE A 49 9.29 -7.54 9.66
CA ILE A 49 8.41 -6.46 10.11
C ILE A 49 9.21 -5.59 11.06
N ALA A 50 9.44 -4.33 10.67
CA ALA A 50 10.08 -3.36 11.54
C ALA A 50 9.09 -2.88 12.60
N ILE A 51 9.26 -3.30 13.85
CA ILE A 51 8.50 -2.79 14.99
C ILE A 51 9.08 -1.43 15.36
N LYS A 52 8.27 -0.37 15.21
CA LYS A 52 8.69 0.99 15.60
C LYS A 52 8.81 1.06 17.12
N GLY A 53 9.99 1.45 17.61
CA GLY A 53 10.19 1.72 19.02
C GLY A 53 9.33 2.89 19.51
N GLU A 54 8.96 2.86 20.78
CA GLU A 54 8.22 3.95 21.41
C GLU A 54 9.11 5.20 21.56
N ARG A 55 8.50 6.37 21.34
CA ARG A 55 9.20 7.64 21.59
C ARG A 55 9.34 7.88 23.09
N GLY A 56 10.52 8.28 23.54
CA GLY A 56 10.78 8.63 24.92
C GLY A 56 9.90 9.78 25.44
N ARG A 57 9.80 9.91 26.74
CA ARG A 57 9.12 11.02 27.42
C ARG A 57 9.93 12.28 27.27
N ILE A 58 9.25 13.42 27.12
CA ILE A 58 9.86 14.76 27.19
C ILE A 58 9.40 15.35 28.51
N MET A 59 10.37 15.78 29.34
CA MET A 59 10.12 16.34 30.64
C MET A 59 10.84 17.70 30.78
N ASP A 60 10.33 18.56 31.64
CA ASP A 60 11.03 19.78 32.05
C ASP A 60 12.16 19.44 33.04
N ARG A 61 12.91 20.47 33.45
CA ARG A 61 14.00 20.33 34.45
C ARG A 61 13.55 19.82 35.82
N ASN A 62 12.26 19.93 36.15
CA ASN A 62 11.67 19.49 37.39
C ASN A 62 11.04 18.08 37.29
N GLY A 63 11.19 17.41 36.13
CA GLY A 63 10.60 16.08 35.89
C GLY A 63 9.14 16.10 35.49
N VAL A 64 8.55 17.28 35.23
CA VAL A 64 7.16 17.39 34.79
C VAL A 64 7.03 16.95 33.33
N VAL A 65 6.16 15.98 33.06
CA VAL A 65 5.99 15.44 31.73
C VAL A 65 5.29 16.45 30.81
N LEU A 66 5.96 16.79 29.70
CA LEU A 66 5.44 17.66 28.64
C LEU A 66 4.86 16.83 27.48
N ALA A 67 5.47 15.68 27.18
CA ALA A 67 4.95 14.75 26.18
C ALA A 67 5.37 13.31 26.50
N TYR A 68 4.46 12.36 26.28
CA TYR A 68 4.74 10.92 26.41
C TYR A 68 3.99 10.12 25.32
N SER A 69 4.38 8.87 25.15
CA SER A 69 3.66 7.95 24.25
C SER A 69 2.75 7.06 25.08
N GLU A 70 1.55 6.86 24.58
CA GLU A 70 0.56 5.95 25.15
C GLU A 70 0.25 4.85 24.13
N THR A 71 0.13 3.62 24.60
CA THR A 71 -0.21 2.50 23.75
C THR A 71 -1.64 2.69 23.21
N CYS A 72 -1.81 2.52 21.91
CA CYS A 72 -3.10 2.51 21.24
C CYS A 72 -3.18 1.32 20.29
N TYR A 73 -4.37 1.04 19.83
CA TYR A 73 -4.63 -0.01 18.85
C TYR A 73 -5.17 0.59 17.56
N ASN A 74 -4.66 0.13 16.45
CA ASN A 74 -5.13 0.49 15.13
C ASN A 74 -5.77 -0.73 14.49
N VAL A 75 -6.75 -0.50 13.62
CA VAL A 75 -7.25 -1.52 12.72
C VAL A 75 -6.49 -1.41 11.41
N GLU A 76 -5.92 -2.50 10.96
CA GLU A 76 -5.16 -2.59 9.73
C GLU A 76 -5.81 -3.57 8.76
N PHE A 77 -5.60 -3.31 7.48
CA PHE A 77 -6.01 -4.19 6.41
C PHE A 77 -4.80 -4.62 5.58
N LEU A 78 -4.62 -5.93 5.46
CA LEU A 78 -3.59 -6.56 4.66
C LEU A 78 -4.23 -7.37 3.54
N ARG A 79 -3.97 -6.99 2.29
CA ARG A 79 -4.33 -7.80 1.14
C ARG A 79 -3.22 -8.79 0.83
N ASN A 80 -3.51 -10.07 0.74
CA ASN A 80 -2.56 -11.03 0.19
C ASN A 80 -2.36 -10.73 -1.32
N ALA A 81 -1.12 -10.47 -1.71
CA ALA A 81 -0.77 -10.11 -3.09
C ALA A 81 -1.05 -11.24 -4.10
N ASP A 82 -1.10 -12.49 -3.64
CA ASP A 82 -1.38 -13.65 -4.46
C ASP A 82 -2.88 -13.84 -4.74
N ASN A 83 -3.75 -13.25 -3.91
CA ASN A 83 -5.20 -13.31 -4.04
C ASN A 83 -5.67 -12.22 -5.02
N ARG A 84 -5.82 -12.58 -6.31
CA ARG A 84 -6.17 -11.66 -7.40
C ARG A 84 -7.45 -12.02 -8.12
N THR A 85 -8.19 -13.01 -7.64
CA THR A 85 -9.44 -13.43 -8.28
C THR A 85 -10.58 -12.46 -7.96
N SER A 86 -11.64 -12.51 -8.75
CA SER A 86 -12.88 -11.77 -8.48
C SER A 86 -13.54 -12.20 -7.17
N TYR A 87 -13.44 -13.49 -6.83
CA TYR A 87 -13.92 -14.03 -5.56
C TYR A 87 -13.18 -13.39 -4.38
N ASP A 88 -11.85 -13.33 -4.41
CA ASP A 88 -11.05 -12.69 -3.37
C ASP A 88 -11.43 -11.22 -3.21
N SER A 89 -11.71 -10.54 -4.32
CA SER A 89 -12.12 -9.14 -4.28
C SER A 89 -13.46 -8.95 -3.55
N ALA A 90 -14.42 -9.83 -3.77
CA ALA A 90 -15.72 -9.80 -3.08
C ALA A 90 -15.57 -10.09 -1.58
N VAL A 91 -14.80 -11.11 -1.22
CA VAL A 91 -14.52 -11.49 0.18
C VAL A 91 -13.87 -10.33 0.93
N TYR A 92 -12.86 -9.68 0.34
CA TYR A 92 -12.23 -8.51 0.97
C TYR A 92 -13.19 -7.34 1.13
N THR A 93 -14.07 -7.10 0.17
CA THR A 93 -15.08 -6.03 0.30
C THR A 93 -16.07 -6.34 1.41
N GLU A 94 -16.56 -7.58 1.51
CA GLU A 94 -17.43 -8.00 2.61
C GLU A 94 -16.76 -7.85 3.98
N SER A 95 -15.47 -8.24 4.10
CA SER A 95 -14.69 -8.06 5.31
C SER A 95 -14.52 -6.58 5.69
N LEU A 96 -14.26 -5.71 4.70
CA LEU A 96 -14.15 -4.27 4.93
C LEU A 96 -15.47 -3.66 5.36
N ILE A 97 -16.59 -4.06 4.75
CA ILE A 97 -17.93 -3.61 5.16
C ILE A 97 -18.17 -3.90 6.64
N LYS A 98 -17.99 -5.15 7.05
CA LYS A 98 -18.16 -5.58 8.45
C LYS A 98 -17.21 -4.83 9.39
N ALA A 99 -15.94 -4.65 9.01
CA ALA A 99 -14.98 -3.92 9.82
C ALA A 99 -15.35 -2.44 9.98
N ILE A 100 -15.77 -1.76 8.89
CA ILE A 100 -16.25 -0.38 8.95
C ILE A 100 -17.46 -0.24 9.88
N GLU A 101 -18.43 -1.15 9.79
CA GLU A 101 -19.61 -1.16 10.65
C GLU A 101 -19.24 -1.32 12.13
N ILE A 102 -18.31 -2.20 12.47
CA ILE A 102 -17.82 -2.39 13.85
C ILE A 102 -17.17 -1.09 14.36
N ILE A 103 -16.29 -0.49 13.56
CA ILE A 103 -15.57 0.73 13.92
C ILE A 103 -16.54 1.88 14.15
N GLU A 104 -17.48 2.11 13.24
CA GLU A 104 -18.41 3.24 13.29
C GLU A 104 -19.46 3.11 14.38
N ARG A 105 -19.95 1.90 14.65
CA ARG A 105 -20.88 1.63 15.73
C ARG A 105 -20.30 2.01 17.10
N SER A 106 -19.01 1.87 17.28
CA SER A 106 -18.28 2.28 18.49
C SER A 106 -17.80 3.73 18.45
N GLY A 107 -18.27 4.54 17.50
CA GLY A 107 -17.89 5.96 17.36
C GLY A 107 -16.51 6.21 16.77
N GLY A 108 -15.82 5.18 16.27
CA GLY A 108 -14.56 5.31 15.56
C GLY A 108 -14.75 5.86 14.14
N GLN A 109 -13.64 6.30 13.54
CA GLN A 109 -13.64 6.78 12.16
C GLN A 109 -12.65 6.00 11.33
N THR A 110 -13.02 5.67 10.11
CA THR A 110 -12.13 5.09 9.11
C THR A 110 -11.42 6.17 8.32
N ILE A 111 -10.30 5.81 7.68
CA ILE A 111 -9.59 6.72 6.80
C ILE A 111 -10.49 7.19 5.66
N ASP A 112 -10.36 8.48 5.32
CA ASP A 112 -10.95 9.08 4.13
C ASP A 112 -9.84 9.69 3.27
N THR A 113 -9.27 8.87 2.39
CA THR A 113 -8.18 9.26 1.48
C THR A 113 -8.62 9.21 0.01
N SER A 114 -9.90 8.94 -0.25
CA SER A 114 -10.44 8.86 -1.60
C SER A 114 -10.20 10.14 -2.39
N TYR A 115 -9.74 9.97 -3.63
CA TYR A 115 -9.69 11.08 -4.61
C TYR A 115 -11.04 11.34 -5.28
N ILE A 116 -12.01 10.43 -5.08
CA ILE A 116 -13.38 10.61 -5.58
C ILE A 116 -14.23 11.18 -4.45
N VAL A 117 -14.79 12.35 -4.67
CA VAL A 117 -15.58 13.08 -3.69
C VAL A 117 -16.89 13.55 -4.33
N MET A 118 -17.86 13.93 -3.52
CA MET A 118 -19.04 14.65 -3.96
C MET A 118 -18.78 16.15 -3.78
N ASP A 119 -19.01 16.94 -4.83
CA ASP A 119 -18.82 18.38 -4.78
C ASP A 119 -20.03 19.08 -4.12
N GLU A 120 -19.96 20.41 -4.00
CA GLU A 120 -21.02 21.22 -3.41
C GLU A 120 -22.35 21.19 -4.20
N ASN A 121 -22.30 20.79 -5.47
CA ASN A 121 -23.46 20.66 -6.35
C ASN A 121 -24.09 19.26 -6.28
N GLY A 122 -23.45 18.31 -5.55
CA GLY A 122 -23.86 16.92 -5.50
C GLY A 122 -23.37 16.09 -6.70
N GLU A 123 -22.40 16.59 -7.46
CA GLU A 123 -21.76 15.85 -8.55
C GLU A 123 -20.51 15.12 -8.10
N ILE A 124 -20.21 13.98 -8.73
CA ILE A 124 -19.01 13.22 -8.42
C ILE A 124 -17.81 13.84 -9.11
N ALA A 125 -16.86 14.31 -8.32
CA ALA A 125 -15.67 15.02 -8.77
C ALA A 125 -14.37 14.40 -8.22
N TYR A 126 -13.24 14.85 -8.78
CA TYR A 126 -11.94 14.51 -8.22
C TYR A 126 -11.42 15.59 -7.30
N ASP A 127 -11.03 15.21 -6.08
CA ASP A 127 -10.18 16.00 -5.19
C ASP A 127 -8.80 15.36 -5.08
N TRP A 128 -7.82 15.97 -5.71
CA TRP A 128 -6.44 15.45 -5.71
C TRP A 128 -5.67 15.79 -4.44
N ARG A 129 -6.29 16.48 -3.46
CA ARG A 129 -5.71 16.81 -2.14
C ARG A 129 -4.33 17.45 -2.24
N ILE A 130 -4.18 18.41 -3.19
CA ILE A 130 -2.92 19.11 -3.42
C ILE A 130 -2.84 20.26 -2.43
N SER A 131 -1.82 20.25 -1.57
CA SER A 131 -1.52 21.31 -0.61
C SER A 131 -0.02 21.60 -0.59
N GLY A 132 0.36 22.81 -0.15
CA GLY A 132 1.75 23.21 0.01
C GLY A 132 2.53 23.45 -1.27
N VAL A 133 1.86 23.65 -2.39
CA VAL A 133 2.45 24.00 -3.70
C VAL A 133 2.05 25.43 -4.06
N GLU A 134 3.03 26.31 -4.32
CA GLU A 134 2.78 27.74 -4.48
C GLU A 134 2.49 28.16 -5.92
N SER A 135 2.99 27.45 -6.93
CA SER A 135 2.79 27.85 -8.33
C SER A 135 1.66 27.06 -9.01
N SER A 136 0.86 27.75 -9.81
CA SER A 136 -0.23 27.14 -10.59
C SER A 136 0.26 26.03 -11.54
N GLU A 137 1.43 26.19 -12.15
CA GLU A 137 2.03 25.21 -13.05
C GLU A 137 2.46 23.96 -12.29
N ALA A 138 3.03 24.12 -11.10
CA ALA A 138 3.43 23.01 -10.24
C ALA A 138 2.21 22.24 -9.71
N ILE A 139 1.13 22.94 -9.36
CA ILE A 139 -0.15 22.33 -8.96
C ILE A 139 -0.70 21.47 -10.09
N GLU A 140 -0.74 22.00 -11.32
CA GLU A 140 -1.26 21.25 -12.46
C GLU A 140 -0.38 20.01 -12.78
N ARG A 141 0.91 20.13 -12.68
CA ARG A 141 1.82 19.01 -12.87
C ARG A 141 1.59 17.90 -11.82
N VAL A 142 1.46 18.27 -10.55
CA VAL A 142 1.18 17.32 -9.46
C VAL A 142 -0.18 16.65 -9.67
N ARG A 143 -1.20 17.43 -10.04
CA ARG A 143 -2.54 16.95 -10.36
C ARG A 143 -2.50 15.88 -11.45
N ARG A 144 -1.85 16.13 -12.57
CA ARG A 144 -1.72 15.17 -13.68
C ARG A 144 -0.99 13.91 -13.28
N ILE A 145 0.08 14.04 -12.50
CA ILE A 145 0.82 12.87 -11.97
C ILE A 145 -0.04 12.04 -11.02
N ARG A 146 -0.77 12.67 -10.09
CA ARG A 146 -1.68 11.95 -9.19
C ARG A 146 -2.80 11.26 -9.96
N TYR A 147 -3.35 11.93 -10.96
CA TYR A 147 -4.37 11.33 -11.83
C TYR A 147 -3.84 10.10 -12.57
N LYS A 148 -2.65 10.22 -13.16
CA LYS A 148 -1.97 9.08 -13.79
C LYS A 148 -1.82 7.91 -12.81
N ASN A 149 -1.22 8.17 -11.64
CA ASN A 149 -0.97 7.13 -10.64
C ASN A 149 -2.28 6.49 -10.15
N PHE A 150 -3.33 7.28 -9.99
CA PHE A 150 -4.66 6.77 -9.66
C PHE A 150 -5.19 5.85 -10.76
N CYS A 151 -5.21 6.28 -12.02
CA CYS A 151 -5.71 5.43 -13.12
C CYS A 151 -4.91 4.13 -13.24
N GLU A 152 -3.58 4.21 -13.18
CA GLU A 152 -2.71 3.02 -13.24
C GLU A 152 -2.92 2.09 -12.03
N GLY A 153 -2.96 2.64 -10.81
CA GLY A 153 -3.18 1.88 -9.58
C GLY A 153 -4.57 1.23 -9.52
N MET A 154 -5.57 1.89 -10.08
CA MET A 154 -6.95 1.38 -10.13
C MET A 154 -7.23 0.52 -11.38
N TYR A 155 -6.25 0.32 -12.25
CA TYR A 155 -6.38 -0.39 -13.52
C TYR A 155 -7.43 0.22 -14.46
N ILE A 156 -7.63 1.54 -14.39
CA ILE A 156 -8.53 2.28 -15.27
C ILE A 156 -7.78 2.68 -16.55
N SER A 157 -8.30 2.30 -17.69
CA SER A 157 -7.65 2.54 -18.98
C SER A 157 -7.67 4.02 -19.37
N ILE A 158 -6.49 4.59 -19.64
CA ILE A 158 -6.30 5.93 -20.19
C ILE A 158 -6.34 5.84 -21.71
N LYS A 159 -7.28 6.55 -22.34
CA LYS A 159 -7.50 6.50 -23.79
C LYS A 159 -6.72 7.58 -24.56
N ASP A 160 -6.02 8.47 -23.87
CA ASP A 160 -5.26 9.56 -24.46
C ASP A 160 -4.07 9.04 -25.29
N PRO A 161 -3.99 9.30 -26.61
CA PRO A 161 -2.85 8.94 -27.44
C PRO A 161 -1.54 9.59 -26.99
N ALA A 162 -1.61 10.84 -26.50
CA ALA A 162 -0.45 11.57 -26.02
C ALA A 162 0.16 10.93 -24.76
N TYR A 163 -0.66 10.31 -23.91
CA TYR A 163 -0.17 9.54 -22.78
C TYR A 163 0.66 8.31 -23.21
N LYS A 164 0.25 7.64 -24.29
CA LYS A 164 0.98 6.48 -24.82
C LYS A 164 2.30 6.86 -25.47
N GLU A 165 2.33 8.02 -26.16
CA GLU A 165 3.50 8.51 -26.86
C GLU A 165 4.47 9.22 -25.91
N TYR A 166 3.97 10.00 -24.97
CA TYR A 166 4.76 10.80 -24.02
C TYR A 166 4.45 10.48 -22.56
N PRO A 167 4.64 9.25 -22.06
CA PRO A 167 4.18 8.86 -20.72
C PRO A 167 4.91 9.58 -19.58
N LYS A 168 6.10 10.15 -19.85
CA LYS A 168 6.93 10.87 -18.86
C LYS A 168 6.75 12.39 -18.91
N ASP A 169 5.99 12.91 -19.86
CA ASP A 169 5.79 14.34 -20.05
C ASP A 169 4.31 14.71 -19.83
N PRO A 170 3.92 15.05 -18.57
CA PRO A 170 2.52 15.37 -18.25
C PRO A 170 1.96 16.58 -19.01
N THR A 171 2.81 17.48 -19.50
CA THR A 171 2.37 18.70 -20.17
C THR A 171 1.68 18.44 -21.51
N LYS A 172 1.98 17.31 -22.14
CA LYS A 172 1.42 16.90 -23.44
C LYS A 172 0.12 16.12 -23.36
N TRP A 173 -0.29 15.69 -22.16
CA TRP A 173 -1.51 14.89 -22.01
C TRP A 173 -2.77 15.71 -22.22
N ASN A 174 -3.73 15.12 -22.95
CA ASN A 174 -5.05 15.72 -23.12
C ASN A 174 -6.00 15.19 -22.04
N MET A 175 -6.18 15.98 -20.98
CA MET A 175 -6.95 15.60 -19.81
C MET A 175 -8.43 15.36 -20.09
N ASP A 176 -8.98 15.92 -21.18
CA ASP A 176 -10.37 15.73 -21.57
C ASP A 176 -10.68 14.30 -22.03
N LEU A 177 -9.64 13.56 -22.44
CA LEU A 177 -9.74 12.15 -22.84
C LEU A 177 -9.58 11.18 -21.68
N TRP A 178 -9.34 11.69 -20.48
CA TRP A 178 -9.14 10.89 -19.30
C TRP A 178 -10.49 10.52 -18.63
N PRO A 179 -10.54 9.41 -17.85
CA PRO A 179 -11.77 8.95 -17.22
C PRO A 179 -12.39 10.00 -16.30
N THR A 180 -13.68 10.28 -16.42
CA THR A 180 -14.38 11.16 -15.47
C THR A 180 -14.45 10.54 -14.07
N ALA A 181 -14.67 11.34 -13.04
CA ALA A 181 -14.78 10.86 -11.67
C ALA A 181 -15.98 9.91 -11.50
N GLU A 182 -17.10 10.21 -12.17
CA GLU A 182 -18.28 9.37 -12.19
C GLU A 182 -18.00 8.00 -12.86
N TYR A 183 -17.32 8.01 -14.00
CA TYR A 183 -16.90 6.76 -14.65
C TYR A 183 -16.00 5.93 -13.75
N ALA A 184 -15.01 6.55 -13.10
CA ALA A 184 -14.10 5.87 -12.19
C ALA A 184 -14.83 5.31 -10.98
N TYR A 185 -15.76 6.08 -10.38
CA TYR A 185 -16.58 5.61 -9.27
C TYR A 185 -17.38 4.37 -9.62
N ASN A 186 -18.12 4.42 -10.74
CA ASN A 186 -18.93 3.29 -11.19
C ASN A 186 -18.09 2.07 -11.57
N TYR A 187 -16.93 2.29 -12.20
CA TYR A 187 -15.97 1.23 -12.52
C TYR A 187 -15.43 0.54 -11.27
N LEU A 188 -14.99 1.32 -10.26
CA LEU A 188 -14.45 0.78 -9.02
C LEU A 188 -15.50 0.06 -8.19
N ARG A 189 -16.70 0.62 -8.13
CA ARG A 189 -17.84 0.01 -7.44
C ARG A 189 -18.14 -1.38 -7.99
N LYS A 190 -18.17 -1.51 -9.32
CA LYS A 190 -18.37 -2.80 -10.00
C LYS A 190 -17.18 -3.75 -9.81
N THR A 191 -15.96 -3.24 -9.98
CA THR A 191 -14.73 -4.05 -9.90
C THR A 191 -14.51 -4.63 -8.51
N TRP A 192 -14.89 -3.90 -7.49
CA TRP A 192 -14.73 -4.31 -6.09
C TRP A 192 -15.97 -4.89 -5.45
N TYR A 193 -17.02 -5.15 -6.24
CA TYR A 193 -18.27 -5.75 -5.76
C TYR A 193 -18.92 -5.00 -4.60
N ILE A 194 -18.87 -3.66 -4.65
CA ILE A 194 -19.54 -2.82 -3.66
C ILE A 194 -21.05 -2.84 -3.94
N PRO A 195 -21.90 -3.16 -2.94
CA PRO A 195 -23.35 -3.29 -3.11
C PRO A 195 -24.01 -2.05 -3.71
N GLU A 196 -24.96 -2.24 -4.63
CA GLU A 196 -25.65 -1.13 -5.29
C GLU A 196 -26.56 -0.32 -4.35
N GLU A 197 -27.04 -0.93 -3.26
CA GLU A 197 -27.86 -0.27 -2.24
C GLU A 197 -27.06 0.72 -1.37
N TYR A 198 -25.71 0.67 -1.41
CA TYR A 198 -24.87 1.56 -0.61
C TYR A 198 -24.90 2.98 -1.14
N THR A 199 -25.06 3.92 -0.20
CA THR A 199 -24.95 5.36 -0.51
C THR A 199 -23.52 5.69 -1.00
N PHE A 200 -23.40 6.88 -1.60
CA PHE A 200 -22.08 7.37 -2.04
C PHE A 200 -21.06 7.36 -0.89
N GLU A 201 -21.44 7.85 0.30
CA GLU A 201 -20.55 7.93 1.46
C GLU A 201 -20.12 6.54 1.96
N GLN A 202 -21.01 5.57 1.98
CA GLN A 202 -20.66 4.19 2.35
C GLN A 202 -19.71 3.54 1.34
N ALA A 203 -20.01 3.71 0.05
CA ALA A 203 -19.15 3.21 -1.02
C ALA A 203 -17.77 3.91 -1.04
N LYS A 204 -17.72 5.22 -0.79
CA LYS A 204 -16.52 6.04 -0.72
C LYS A 204 -15.55 5.54 0.35
N LYS A 205 -16.02 5.10 1.52
CA LYS A 205 -15.16 4.54 2.58
C LYS A 205 -14.43 3.28 2.10
N ILE A 206 -15.14 2.38 1.43
CA ILE A 206 -14.55 1.16 0.87
C ILE A 206 -13.56 1.52 -0.24
N ILE A 207 -13.94 2.45 -1.13
CA ILE A 207 -13.08 2.96 -2.21
C ILE A 207 -11.81 3.59 -1.62
N SER A 208 -11.92 4.36 -0.54
CA SER A 208 -10.79 4.99 0.15
C SER A 208 -9.76 3.96 0.60
N ILE A 209 -10.19 2.93 1.30
CA ILE A 209 -9.30 1.87 1.79
C ILE A 209 -8.68 1.10 0.62
N ARG A 210 -9.49 0.71 -0.35
CA ARG A 210 -9.01 -0.04 -1.52
C ARG A 210 -8.06 0.79 -2.40
N GLN A 211 -8.30 2.08 -2.51
CA GLN A 211 -7.41 3.02 -3.19
C GLN A 211 -6.04 3.04 -2.53
N GLU A 212 -5.98 3.19 -1.20
CA GLU A 212 -4.71 3.16 -0.46
C GLU A 212 -3.96 1.85 -0.67
N VAL A 213 -4.64 0.71 -0.59
CA VAL A 213 -4.04 -0.61 -0.86
C VAL A 213 -3.42 -0.66 -2.25
N ASN A 214 -4.12 -0.16 -3.27
CA ASN A 214 -3.66 -0.25 -4.65
C ASN A 214 -2.58 0.78 -4.99
N LEU A 215 -2.65 2.00 -4.45
CA LEU A 215 -1.62 3.02 -4.64
C LEU A 215 -0.30 2.64 -3.95
N ASN A 216 -0.38 1.89 -2.84
CA ASN A 216 0.78 1.36 -2.13
C ASN A 216 1.13 -0.08 -2.54
N ASN A 217 0.70 -0.54 -3.72
CA ASN A 217 0.90 -1.92 -4.18
C ASN A 217 2.39 -2.32 -4.33
N TYR A 218 3.32 -1.37 -4.42
CA TYR A 218 4.76 -1.63 -4.33
C TYR A 218 5.19 -2.17 -2.95
N ARG A 219 4.34 -2.03 -1.93
CA ARG A 219 4.46 -2.58 -0.58
C ARG A 219 3.38 -3.63 -0.33
N ALA A 220 3.22 -4.56 -1.25
CA ALA A 220 2.10 -5.50 -1.29
C ALA A 220 1.92 -6.34 0.00
N TYR A 221 2.94 -6.39 0.85
CA TYR A 221 2.94 -7.14 2.11
C TYR A 221 2.89 -6.22 3.35
N GLU A 222 2.84 -4.89 3.18
CA GLU A 222 2.65 -3.98 4.29
C GLU A 222 1.14 -3.75 4.52
N PRO A 223 0.65 -3.91 5.76
CA PRO A 223 -0.74 -3.62 6.08
C PRO A 223 -0.98 -2.10 6.02
N ILE A 224 -2.20 -1.74 5.66
CA ILE A 224 -2.65 -0.35 5.63
C ILE A 224 -3.56 -0.10 6.82
N THR A 225 -3.25 0.94 7.61
CA THR A 225 -4.11 1.34 8.72
C THR A 225 -5.41 1.94 8.19
N ILE A 226 -6.54 1.34 8.58
CA ILE A 226 -7.88 1.78 8.16
C ILE A 226 -8.60 2.57 9.24
N ALA A 227 -8.23 2.37 10.52
CA ALA A 227 -8.69 3.20 11.63
C ALA A 227 -7.60 3.33 12.68
N TYR A 228 -7.45 4.52 13.22
CA TYR A 228 -6.43 4.84 14.23
C TYR A 228 -7.05 4.92 15.62
N ASN A 229 -6.28 4.50 16.63
CA ASN A 229 -6.62 4.67 18.05
C ASN A 229 -8.03 4.21 18.40
N VAL A 230 -8.37 2.98 18.02
CA VAL A 230 -9.67 2.39 18.27
C VAL A 230 -9.82 1.94 19.71
N GLY A 231 -11.06 2.01 20.22
CA GLY A 231 -11.39 1.57 21.59
C GLY A 231 -11.30 0.06 21.78
N GLN A 232 -11.20 -0.36 23.04
CA GLN A 232 -11.07 -1.77 23.41
C GLN A 232 -12.26 -2.63 22.92
N GLU A 233 -13.43 -2.04 22.79
CA GLU A 233 -14.65 -2.71 22.27
C GLU A 233 -14.43 -3.15 20.81
N VAL A 234 -13.92 -2.26 19.96
CA VAL A 234 -13.58 -2.56 18.55
C VAL A 234 -12.52 -3.64 18.49
N VAL A 235 -11.47 -3.54 19.33
CA VAL A 235 -10.38 -4.53 19.39
C VAL A 235 -10.95 -5.91 19.70
N SER A 236 -11.77 -6.02 20.74
CA SER A 236 -12.34 -7.31 21.18
C SER A 236 -13.23 -7.93 20.09
N GLU A 237 -14.10 -7.15 19.47
CA GLU A 237 -15.01 -7.65 18.44
C GLU A 237 -14.27 -8.06 17.15
N ILE A 238 -13.28 -7.28 16.70
CA ILE A 238 -12.47 -7.67 15.51
C ILE A 238 -11.67 -8.93 15.78
N VAL A 239 -11.09 -9.10 16.96
CA VAL A 239 -10.34 -10.30 17.33
C VAL A 239 -11.27 -11.52 17.41
N GLU A 240 -12.45 -11.39 18.02
CA GLU A 240 -13.45 -12.45 18.12
C GLU A 240 -13.91 -12.91 16.72
N ARG A 241 -14.14 -11.96 15.82
CA ARG A 241 -14.63 -12.23 14.47
C ARG A 241 -13.53 -12.34 13.41
N SER A 242 -12.29 -12.54 13.82
CA SER A 242 -11.11 -12.59 12.91
C SER A 242 -11.23 -13.62 11.80
N SER A 243 -11.94 -14.73 12.02
CA SER A 243 -12.20 -15.75 11.00
C SER A 243 -13.12 -15.29 9.87
N GLU A 244 -13.98 -14.30 10.13
CA GLU A 244 -14.91 -13.70 9.14
C GLU A 244 -14.31 -12.47 8.47
N LEU A 245 -13.34 -11.82 9.12
CA LEU A 245 -12.75 -10.56 8.71
C LEU A 245 -11.42 -10.78 7.97
N VAL A 246 -11.50 -11.40 6.79
CA VAL A 246 -10.32 -11.75 5.98
C VAL A 246 -9.50 -10.50 5.65
N GLY A 247 -8.23 -10.50 6.05
CA GLY A 247 -7.29 -9.41 5.83
C GLY A 247 -7.38 -8.28 6.86
N VAL A 248 -8.33 -8.27 7.77
CA VAL A 248 -8.43 -7.28 8.85
C VAL A 248 -7.69 -7.78 10.08
N GLN A 249 -6.87 -6.94 10.67
CA GLN A 249 -6.09 -7.27 11.87
C GLN A 249 -5.99 -6.08 12.81
N ILE A 250 -5.69 -6.36 14.07
CA ILE A 250 -5.35 -5.35 15.08
C ILE A 250 -3.84 -5.21 15.18
N ALA A 251 -3.37 -3.99 15.11
CA ALA A 251 -1.95 -3.66 15.34
C ALA A 251 -1.80 -2.76 16.56
N GLN A 252 -0.88 -3.12 17.43
CA GLN A 252 -0.47 -2.25 18.52
C GLN A 252 0.37 -1.09 17.98
N SER A 253 0.04 0.12 18.39
CA SER A 253 0.74 1.35 18.01
C SER A 253 0.89 2.27 19.20
N THR A 254 1.46 3.44 19.00
CA THR A 254 1.56 4.46 20.06
C THR A 254 1.06 5.79 19.55
N THR A 255 0.28 6.47 20.40
CA THR A 255 -0.13 7.85 20.17
C THR A 255 0.64 8.79 21.08
N ARG A 256 0.92 10.01 20.62
CA ARG A 256 1.62 11.01 21.39
C ARG A 256 0.65 11.86 22.19
N VAL A 257 0.81 11.87 23.51
CA VAL A 257 -0.03 12.63 24.43
C VAL A 257 0.76 13.85 24.94
N TYR A 258 0.08 15.00 24.94
CA TYR A 258 0.59 16.27 25.43
C TYR A 258 -0.29 16.72 26.62
N PRO A 259 0.04 16.33 27.86
CA PRO A 259 -0.85 16.54 29.02
C PRO A 259 -1.09 18.02 29.32
N ARG A 260 -0.21 18.90 28.85
CA ARG A 260 -0.27 20.36 29.05
C ARG A 260 -0.65 21.12 27.77
N GLY A 261 -1.25 20.45 26.80
CA GLY A 261 -1.70 21.04 25.53
C GLY A 261 -0.56 21.78 24.82
N GLU A 262 -0.77 23.05 24.53
CA GLU A 262 0.15 23.88 23.75
C GLU A 262 1.37 24.39 24.55
N THR A 263 1.46 24.08 25.85
CA THR A 263 2.59 24.53 26.70
C THR A 263 3.91 24.04 26.10
N ALA A 264 4.81 24.99 25.87
CA ALA A 264 6.14 24.74 25.28
C ALA A 264 6.13 24.14 23.86
N ALA A 265 5.04 24.27 23.10
CA ALA A 265 4.93 23.72 21.75
C ALA A 265 6.07 24.15 20.81
N HIS A 266 6.54 25.42 20.94
CA HIS A 266 7.66 25.95 20.15
C HIS A 266 9.03 25.32 20.54
N ILE A 267 9.16 24.77 21.76
CA ILE A 267 10.37 24.05 22.22
C ILE A 267 10.28 22.57 21.85
N VAL A 268 9.11 21.94 22.05
CA VAL A 268 8.86 20.54 21.72
C VAL A 268 8.89 20.33 20.20
N GLY A 269 8.44 21.34 19.45
CA GLY A 269 8.42 21.31 18.00
C GLY A 269 7.47 20.24 17.41
N TYR A 270 7.66 19.97 16.14
CA TYR A 270 6.93 18.93 15.42
C TYR A 270 7.88 18.03 14.62
N LEU A 271 7.45 16.83 14.35
CA LEU A 271 8.17 15.90 13.47
C LEU A 271 7.53 15.91 12.09
N SER A 272 8.35 16.12 11.08
CA SER A 272 7.98 15.90 9.69
C SER A 272 8.75 14.72 9.11
N ARG A 273 8.23 14.14 8.03
CA ARG A 273 9.00 13.14 7.27
C ARG A 273 10.21 13.83 6.65
N ASN A 274 11.39 13.32 6.93
CA ASN A 274 12.63 13.90 6.41
C ASN A 274 12.92 13.29 5.02
N ALA A 275 12.25 13.82 4.00
CA ALA A 275 12.48 13.45 2.60
C ALA A 275 13.65 14.21 1.96
N ASP A 276 14.29 15.12 2.71
CA ASP A 276 15.38 15.95 2.18
C ASP A 276 16.73 15.25 2.34
N PRO A 277 17.41 14.89 1.22
CA PRO A 277 18.74 14.26 1.26
C PRO A 277 19.78 15.08 2.00
N VAL A 278 19.68 16.43 1.98
CA VAL A 278 20.61 17.31 2.66
C VAL A 278 20.49 17.20 4.18
N ARG A 279 19.27 17.05 4.70
CA ARG A 279 19.02 16.85 6.13
C ARG A 279 19.34 15.44 6.61
N ALA A 280 19.27 14.45 5.73
CA ALA A 280 19.63 13.07 6.04
C ALA A 280 21.15 12.86 6.08
N ALA A 281 21.94 13.64 5.34
CA ALA A 281 23.38 13.50 5.23
C ALA A 281 24.13 13.47 6.58
N PRO A 282 23.86 14.38 7.55
CA PRO A 282 24.52 14.34 8.86
C PRO A 282 24.21 13.06 9.65
N LEU A 283 23.00 12.55 9.57
CA LEU A 283 22.58 11.33 10.26
C LEU A 283 23.23 10.08 9.64
N ILE A 284 23.36 10.06 8.32
CA ILE A 284 24.10 9.01 7.61
C ILE A 284 25.57 9.04 8.01
N ALA A 285 26.18 10.23 8.16
CA ALA A 285 27.56 10.39 8.64
C ALA A 285 27.77 9.91 10.07
N MET A 286 26.72 9.94 10.90
CA MET A 286 26.71 9.36 12.27
C MET A 286 26.45 7.85 12.29
N GLY A 287 26.31 7.18 11.11
CA GLY A 287 26.15 5.73 11.00
C GLY A 287 24.70 5.24 10.94
N TYR A 288 23.71 6.15 10.88
CA TYR A 288 22.33 5.73 10.68
C TYR A 288 22.11 5.30 9.22
N THR A 289 21.40 4.20 9.02
CA THR A 289 20.99 3.76 7.69
C THR A 289 19.82 4.61 7.16
N ARG A 290 19.67 4.71 5.83
CA ARG A 290 18.51 5.39 5.23
C ARG A 290 17.18 4.83 5.72
N ALA A 291 17.06 3.53 5.90
CA ALA A 291 15.88 2.87 6.44
C ALA A 291 15.55 3.30 7.88
N GLN A 292 16.54 3.64 8.69
CA GLN A 292 16.35 4.16 10.04
C GLN A 292 15.96 5.64 10.07
N ILE A 293 16.44 6.41 9.09
CA ILE A 293 16.16 7.84 8.97
C ILE A 293 14.79 8.06 8.30
N GLU A 294 14.46 7.24 7.32
CA GLU A 294 13.26 7.32 6.49
C GLU A 294 12.54 5.95 6.45
N PRO A 295 11.95 5.50 7.56
CA PRO A 295 11.35 4.16 7.63
C PRO A 295 10.19 3.92 6.64
N ASN A 296 9.78 4.92 5.89
CA ASN A 296 8.74 4.84 4.87
C ASN A 296 9.26 5.00 3.43
N TYR A 297 10.58 4.91 3.21
CA TYR A 297 11.22 5.09 1.90
C TYR A 297 11.70 3.75 1.28
N LEU A 298 11.29 2.62 1.88
CA LEU A 298 11.55 1.28 1.33
C LEU A 298 10.33 0.77 0.61
#